data_3cd98167fa9ff3724ff789e23e825057
#
_entry.id   3cd98167fa9ff3724ff789e23e825057
#
_cell.length_a   1.000
_cell.length_b   1.000
_cell.length_c   1.000
_cell.angle_alpha   90.00
_cell.angle_beta   90.00
_cell.angle_gamma   90.00
#
_symmetry.space_group_name_H-M   'P 1'
#
loop_
_entity.id
_entity.type
_entity.pdbx_description
1 polymer ?
#
loop_
_entity_poly.entity_id
_entity_poly.type
_entity_poly.pdbx_seq_one_letter_code
_entity_poly.pdbx_strand_id
1 'polypeptide(L)'
;MVCLSAFAIFFAGYIAASTILMFAICRTLHGGPFGAVTVANSTCAIDVLPASRRNEGIGLYGLSNNFAMAIAPSIGIYLHNAVDSYMILFWIAFIVAIASVVIAGTIRLPEKEIVKNKEKLSLDRFFLTRAWLLAINIAMFGFCWGVLSNYLAIYSKEELGITGGTGTYFALLSMGLFLSRLQGRKALSQGKLTQNAAEGMLLSLVGFIIFVAVKHPVAYYLSACLIGLGNGHLYPAFLNMFINVARHDQRGTANSSILTGWDLGFGIGCLLGGVVAEHFGYNGTFWMVAIENAASVLLFFAASKQFFEKRRRE
;
A
#
# COMPACT_ATOMS: atom_id res chain seq x y z
N MET A 1 -1.09 -6.84 21.06
CA MET A 1 0.20 -6.80 21.76
C MET A 1 1.19 -7.87 21.24
N VAL A 2 0.88 -9.18 21.30
CA VAL A 2 1.82 -10.26 20.91
C VAL A 2 2.42 -10.04 19.52
N CYS A 3 1.60 -9.81 18.48
CA CYS A 3 2.08 -9.59 17.11
C CYS A 3 2.93 -8.32 16.99
N LEU A 4 2.60 -7.25 17.72
CA LEU A 4 3.36 -6.01 17.72
C LEU A 4 4.73 -6.19 18.39
N SER A 5 4.80 -6.94 19.48
CA SER A 5 6.06 -7.30 20.12
C SER A 5 6.91 -8.20 19.22
N ALA A 6 6.31 -9.20 18.56
CA ALA A 6 7.00 -10.03 17.58
C ALA A 6 7.54 -9.19 16.41
N PHE A 7 6.73 -8.26 15.88
CA PHE A 7 7.17 -7.30 14.86
C PHE A 7 8.41 -6.51 15.29
N ALA A 8 8.41 -5.98 16.52
CA ALA A 8 9.55 -5.24 17.06
C ALA A 8 10.82 -6.12 17.20
N ILE A 9 10.67 -7.37 17.66
CA ILE A 9 11.80 -8.30 17.86
C ILE A 9 12.53 -8.61 16.54
N PHE A 10 11.83 -8.67 15.41
CA PHE A 10 12.48 -8.93 14.12
C PHE A 10 13.46 -7.83 13.69
N PHE A 11 13.32 -6.59 14.16
CA PHE A 11 14.33 -5.56 13.92
C PHE A 11 15.65 -5.88 14.66
N ALA A 12 15.57 -6.46 15.87
CA ALA A 12 16.77 -6.99 16.53
C ALA A 12 17.40 -8.15 15.72
N GLY A 13 16.56 -8.97 15.06
CA GLY A 13 17.03 -9.99 14.13
C GLY A 13 17.82 -9.43 12.94
N TYR A 14 17.40 -8.27 12.38
CA TYR A 14 18.15 -7.60 11.31
C TYR A 14 19.49 -7.05 11.78
N ILE A 15 19.55 -6.52 13.00
CA ILE A 15 20.78 -6.01 13.63
C ILE A 15 21.77 -7.16 13.87
N ALA A 16 21.26 -8.33 14.29
CA ALA A 16 22.07 -9.52 14.57
C ALA A 16 22.44 -10.34 13.32
N ALA A 17 21.83 -10.06 12.16
CA ALA A 17 22.04 -10.84 10.95
C ALA A 17 23.46 -10.65 10.40
N SER A 18 24.28 -11.67 10.49
CA SER A 18 25.68 -11.70 10.00
C SER A 18 25.80 -12.16 8.54
N THR A 19 24.74 -12.74 7.97
CA THR A 19 24.72 -13.24 6.60
C THR A 19 23.46 -12.80 5.86
N ILE A 20 23.54 -12.69 4.53
CA ILE A 20 22.39 -12.39 3.65
C ILE A 20 21.28 -13.43 3.84
N LEU A 21 21.63 -14.70 4.01
CA LEU A 21 20.64 -15.77 4.22
C LEU A 21 19.88 -15.56 5.54
N MET A 22 20.59 -15.26 6.64
CA MET A 22 19.97 -14.97 7.93
C MET A 22 19.05 -13.73 7.84
N PHE A 23 19.50 -12.68 7.16
CA PHE A 23 18.70 -11.49 6.90
C PHE A 23 17.43 -11.84 6.09
N ALA A 24 17.55 -12.63 5.02
CA ALA A 24 16.42 -13.04 4.19
C ALA A 24 15.39 -13.88 4.97
N ILE A 25 15.86 -14.81 5.82
CA ILE A 25 14.97 -15.60 6.70
C ILE A 25 14.24 -14.68 7.68
N CYS A 26 14.96 -13.79 8.38
CA CYS A 26 14.35 -12.81 9.28
C CYS A 26 13.31 -11.94 8.54
N ARG A 27 13.62 -11.49 7.32
CA ARG A 27 12.73 -10.65 6.51
C ARG A 27 11.46 -11.39 6.12
N THR A 28 11.58 -12.65 5.71
CA THR A 28 10.44 -13.48 5.33
C THR A 28 9.52 -13.74 6.54
N LEU A 29 10.09 -14.14 7.66
CA LEU A 29 9.33 -14.41 8.89
C LEU A 29 8.70 -13.13 9.48
N HIS A 30 9.35 -11.97 9.35
CA HIS A 30 8.83 -10.69 9.79
C HIS A 30 7.51 -10.30 9.09
N GLY A 31 7.29 -10.79 7.86
CA GLY A 31 6.05 -10.55 7.12
C GLY A 31 4.78 -11.02 7.84
N GLY A 32 4.85 -12.12 8.61
CA GLY A 32 3.73 -12.63 9.39
C GLY A 32 3.25 -11.64 10.47
N PRO A 33 4.10 -11.27 11.44
CA PRO A 33 3.79 -10.23 12.43
C PRO A 33 3.39 -8.89 11.81
N PHE A 34 4.04 -8.46 10.71
CA PHE A 34 3.70 -7.22 9.99
C PHE A 34 2.25 -7.23 9.50
N GLY A 35 1.85 -8.28 8.78
CA GLY A 35 0.49 -8.41 8.28
C GLY A 35 -0.53 -8.45 9.42
N ALA A 36 -0.26 -9.23 10.48
CA ALA A 36 -1.14 -9.31 11.64
C ALA A 36 -1.30 -7.95 12.36
N VAL A 37 -0.22 -7.19 12.53
CA VAL A 37 -0.25 -5.85 13.14
C VAL A 37 -1.00 -4.87 12.27
N THR A 38 -0.80 -4.88 10.97
CA THR A 38 -1.49 -3.99 10.03
C THR A 38 -3.01 -4.17 10.09
N VAL A 39 -3.48 -5.42 10.07
CA VAL A 39 -4.91 -5.75 10.19
C VAL A 39 -5.43 -5.40 11.58
N ALA A 40 -4.71 -5.75 12.65
CA ALA A 40 -5.14 -5.47 14.02
C ALA A 40 -5.25 -3.96 14.28
N ASN A 41 -4.25 -3.17 13.89
CA ASN A 41 -4.25 -1.72 14.10
C ASN A 41 -5.40 -1.03 13.35
N SER A 42 -5.63 -1.39 12.09
CA SER A 42 -6.73 -0.83 11.30
C SER A 42 -8.09 -1.21 11.91
N THR A 43 -8.24 -2.45 12.36
CA THR A 43 -9.47 -2.92 13.02
C THR A 43 -9.70 -2.19 14.33
N CYS A 44 -8.68 -2.08 15.19
CA CYS A 44 -8.79 -1.35 16.46
C CYS A 44 -9.13 0.13 16.23
N ALA A 45 -8.52 0.78 15.24
CA ALA A 45 -8.82 2.16 14.90
C ALA A 45 -10.30 2.33 14.49
N ILE A 46 -10.82 1.42 13.66
CA ILE A 46 -12.23 1.44 13.24
C ILE A 46 -13.18 1.22 14.41
N ASP A 47 -12.81 0.35 15.34
CA ASP A 47 -13.65 -0.05 16.47
C ASP A 47 -13.83 1.05 17.52
N VAL A 48 -12.80 1.88 17.75
CA VAL A 48 -12.88 3.00 18.72
C VAL A 48 -13.54 4.25 18.13
N LEU A 49 -13.75 4.31 16.82
CA LEU A 49 -14.37 5.46 16.17
C LEU A 49 -15.91 5.43 16.31
N PRO A 50 -16.54 6.55 16.74
CA PRO A 50 -17.98 6.68 16.74
C PRO A 50 -18.58 6.42 15.36
N ALA A 51 -19.72 5.70 15.30
CA ALA A 51 -20.35 5.34 14.02
C ALA A 51 -20.64 6.56 13.13
N SER A 52 -21.03 7.69 13.73
CA SER A 52 -21.35 8.95 13.06
C SER A 52 -20.14 9.63 12.39
N ARG A 53 -18.92 9.39 12.91
CA ARG A 53 -17.67 10.02 12.41
C ARG A 53 -16.65 9.00 11.90
N ARG A 54 -17.06 7.74 11.72
CA ARG A 54 -16.16 6.64 11.37
C ARG A 54 -15.44 6.88 10.04
N ASN A 55 -16.13 7.35 9.02
CA ASN A 55 -15.52 7.63 7.71
C ASN A 55 -14.48 8.75 7.77
N GLU A 56 -14.73 9.79 8.56
CA GLU A 56 -13.77 10.88 8.82
C GLU A 56 -12.54 10.36 9.57
N GLY A 57 -12.77 9.60 10.64
CA GLY A 57 -11.68 9.02 11.45
C GLY A 57 -10.81 8.04 10.69
N ILE A 58 -11.39 7.18 9.84
CA ILE A 58 -10.64 6.28 8.95
C ILE A 58 -9.77 7.08 7.97
N GLY A 59 -10.31 8.19 7.45
CA GLY A 59 -9.55 9.11 6.60
C GLY A 59 -8.33 9.70 7.31
N LEU A 60 -8.50 10.16 8.54
CA LEU A 60 -7.41 10.70 9.38
C LEU A 60 -6.39 9.61 9.74
N TYR A 61 -6.85 8.41 10.09
CA TYR A 61 -5.96 7.27 10.35
C TYR A 61 -5.10 6.94 9.11
N GLY A 62 -5.70 6.96 7.91
CA GLY A 62 -4.99 6.74 6.66
C GLY A 62 -3.93 7.81 6.35
N LEU A 63 -4.07 9.04 6.86
CA LEU A 63 -3.05 10.08 6.71
C LEU A 63 -1.73 9.72 7.38
N SER A 64 -1.74 8.99 8.49
CA SER A 64 -0.52 8.55 9.18
C SER A 64 0.37 7.72 8.27
N ASN A 65 -0.22 6.84 7.47
CA ASN A 65 0.50 6.05 6.48
C ASN A 65 1.12 6.93 5.37
N ASN A 66 0.38 7.94 4.89
CA ASN A 66 0.88 8.87 3.88
C ASN A 66 2.06 9.70 4.40
N PHE A 67 2.00 10.16 5.66
CA PHE A 67 3.12 10.84 6.32
C PHE A 67 4.33 9.93 6.46
N ALA A 68 4.13 8.68 6.88
CA ALA A 68 5.22 7.72 6.99
C ALA A 68 5.89 7.47 5.63
N MET A 69 5.10 7.32 4.56
CA MET A 69 5.61 7.13 3.19
C MET A 69 6.37 8.35 2.65
N ALA A 70 5.99 9.56 3.05
CA ALA A 70 6.69 10.78 2.65
C ALA A 70 8.02 10.96 3.40
N ILE A 71 7.98 10.73 4.70
CA ILE A 71 9.06 11.10 5.62
C ILE A 71 10.12 10.00 5.73
N ALA A 72 9.70 8.74 5.84
CA ALA A 72 10.62 7.64 6.13
C ALA A 72 11.70 7.43 5.05
N PRO A 73 11.41 7.43 3.73
CA PRO A 73 12.45 7.31 2.71
C PRO A 73 13.42 8.50 2.73
N SER A 74 12.91 9.71 2.94
CA SER A 74 13.73 10.93 2.98
C SER A 74 14.72 10.90 4.15
N ILE A 75 14.23 10.58 5.35
CA ILE A 75 15.07 10.42 6.55
C ILE A 75 16.05 9.25 6.35
N GLY A 76 15.58 8.12 5.82
CA GLY A 76 16.40 6.94 5.61
C GLY A 76 17.59 7.22 4.70
N ILE A 77 17.37 7.87 3.56
CA ILE A 77 18.44 8.24 2.61
C ILE A 77 19.39 9.25 3.24
N TYR A 78 18.86 10.28 3.92
CA TYR A 78 19.67 11.30 4.58
C TYR A 78 20.60 10.70 5.63
N LEU A 79 20.07 9.83 6.50
CA LEU A 79 20.84 9.17 7.55
C LEU A 79 21.88 8.21 6.98
N HIS A 80 21.52 7.43 5.96
CA HIS A 80 22.47 6.54 5.29
C HIS A 80 23.63 7.35 4.69
N ASN A 81 23.35 8.43 3.98
CA ASN A 81 24.38 9.27 3.37
C ASN A 81 25.25 9.98 4.40
N ALA A 82 24.70 10.33 5.58
CA ALA A 82 25.45 11.02 6.64
C ALA A 82 26.37 10.08 7.43
N VAL A 83 26.00 8.81 7.59
CA VAL A 83 26.71 7.85 8.46
C VAL A 83 27.38 6.73 7.66
N ASP A 84 27.05 6.59 6.37
CA ASP A 84 27.48 5.50 5.46
C ASP A 84 27.23 4.09 6.05
N SER A 85 26.11 3.94 6.73
CA SER A 85 25.74 2.67 7.38
C SER A 85 24.25 2.43 7.37
N TYR A 86 23.82 1.25 6.89
CA TYR A 86 22.44 0.78 7.01
C TYR A 86 22.07 0.38 8.46
N MET A 87 23.05 0.09 9.31
CA MET A 87 22.82 -0.36 10.68
C MET A 87 22.06 0.67 11.51
N ILE A 88 22.34 1.97 11.31
CA ILE A 88 21.61 3.06 11.99
C ILE A 88 20.11 3.02 11.69
N LEU A 89 19.73 2.65 10.47
CA LEU A 89 18.31 2.56 10.07
C LEU A 89 17.60 1.44 10.81
N PHE A 90 18.26 0.29 10.99
CA PHE A 90 17.70 -0.82 11.76
C PHE A 90 17.55 -0.48 13.25
N TRP A 91 18.52 0.22 13.83
CA TRP A 91 18.44 0.69 15.22
C TRP A 91 17.28 1.68 15.42
N ILE A 92 17.14 2.66 14.54
CA ILE A 92 16.02 3.62 14.59
C ILE A 92 14.69 2.90 14.44
N ALA A 93 14.57 1.98 13.46
CA ALA A 93 13.36 1.21 13.27
C ALA A 93 13.02 0.36 14.49
N PHE A 94 14.02 -0.26 15.14
CA PHE A 94 13.85 -1.02 16.37
C PHE A 94 13.36 -0.14 17.53
N ILE A 95 13.98 1.03 17.75
CA ILE A 95 13.57 1.96 18.81
C ILE A 95 12.13 2.45 18.58
N VAL A 96 11.78 2.82 17.34
CA VAL A 96 10.41 3.25 16.98
C VAL A 96 9.41 2.10 17.17
N ALA A 97 9.78 0.87 16.83
CA ALA A 97 8.93 -0.29 17.05
C ALA A 97 8.70 -0.57 18.54
N ILE A 98 9.73 -0.47 19.38
CA ILE A 98 9.60 -0.60 20.85
C ILE A 98 8.72 0.54 21.41
N ALA A 99 8.93 1.77 20.99
CA ALA A 99 8.08 2.90 21.38
C ALA A 99 6.60 2.63 21.01
N SER A 100 6.36 2.05 19.83
CA SER A 100 5.02 1.67 19.39
C SER A 100 4.39 0.59 20.30
N VAL A 101 5.17 -0.40 20.75
CA VAL A 101 4.71 -1.42 21.72
C VAL A 101 4.31 -0.76 23.05
N VAL A 102 5.15 0.15 23.57
CA VAL A 102 4.88 0.85 24.81
C VAL A 102 3.60 1.69 24.71
N ILE A 103 3.49 2.50 23.63
CA ILE A 103 2.30 3.33 23.40
C ILE A 103 1.04 2.47 23.26
N ALA A 104 1.10 1.39 22.48
CA ALA A 104 -0.03 0.49 22.30
C ALA A 104 -0.45 -0.17 23.62
N GLY A 105 0.51 -0.42 24.54
CA GLY A 105 0.23 -0.95 25.88
C GLY A 105 -0.57 0.02 26.79
N THR A 106 -0.54 1.32 26.50
CA THR A 106 -1.34 2.32 27.24
C THR A 106 -2.77 2.45 26.75
N ILE A 107 -3.08 1.92 25.54
CA ILE A 107 -4.42 2.04 24.95
C ILE A 107 -5.36 1.01 25.58
N ARG A 108 -6.41 1.49 26.19
CA ARG A 108 -7.49 0.65 26.72
C ARG A 108 -8.57 0.49 25.64
N LEU A 109 -8.67 -0.70 25.09
CA LEU A 109 -9.74 -1.02 24.14
C LEU A 109 -11.00 -1.47 24.93
N PRO A 110 -12.21 -1.15 24.43
CA PRO A 110 -13.44 -1.67 25.03
C PRO A 110 -13.45 -3.20 24.92
N GLU A 111 -13.87 -3.86 25.98
CA GLU A 111 -14.05 -5.32 25.97
C GLU A 111 -15.14 -5.69 24.96
N LYS A 112 -14.80 -6.55 24.04
CA LYS A 112 -15.76 -7.13 23.09
C LYS A 112 -16.16 -8.51 23.57
N GLU A 113 -17.46 -8.75 23.62
CA GLU A 113 -17.97 -10.12 23.77
C GLU A 113 -17.49 -10.94 22.58
N ILE A 114 -16.74 -12.01 22.87
CA ILE A 114 -16.30 -12.96 21.87
C ILE A 114 -17.51 -13.79 21.44
N VAL A 115 -18.19 -13.37 20.40
CA VAL A 115 -19.23 -14.18 19.75
C VAL A 115 -18.51 -15.37 19.11
N LYS A 116 -18.62 -16.53 19.78
CA LYS A 116 -18.12 -17.81 19.22
C LYS A 116 -18.97 -18.18 18.00
N ASN A 117 -18.54 -17.72 16.85
CA ASN A 117 -19.18 -18.06 15.60
C ASN A 117 -18.88 -19.53 15.28
N LYS A 118 -19.89 -20.41 15.34
CA LYS A 118 -19.78 -21.86 15.04
C LYS A 118 -19.83 -22.16 13.53
N GLU A 119 -19.65 -21.15 12.68
CA GLU A 119 -19.69 -21.37 11.23
C GLU A 119 -18.49 -22.20 10.75
N LYS A 120 -18.77 -23.08 9.81
CA LYS A 120 -17.75 -23.93 9.17
C LYS A 120 -16.66 -23.05 8.52
N LEU A 121 -15.41 -23.48 8.62
CA LEU A 121 -14.29 -22.86 7.92
C LEU A 121 -14.56 -22.90 6.40
N SER A 122 -14.69 -21.74 5.80
CA SER A 122 -14.83 -21.56 4.34
C SER A 122 -13.79 -20.60 3.83
N LEU A 123 -13.42 -20.67 2.56
CA LEU A 123 -12.51 -19.73 1.92
C LEU A 123 -12.99 -18.28 2.07
N ASP A 124 -14.31 -18.06 2.01
CA ASP A 124 -14.94 -16.75 2.21
C ASP A 124 -14.69 -16.12 3.60
N ARG A 125 -14.19 -16.88 4.57
CA ARG A 125 -13.77 -16.36 5.87
C ARG A 125 -12.41 -15.67 5.82
N PHE A 126 -11.55 -16.10 4.91
CA PHE A 126 -10.18 -15.61 4.75
C PHE A 126 -10.05 -14.65 3.57
N PHE A 127 -10.77 -14.89 2.50
CA PHE A 127 -10.76 -14.10 1.28
C PHE A 127 -12.17 -14.00 0.70
N LEU A 128 -12.61 -12.77 0.39
CA LEU A 128 -13.92 -12.50 -0.19
C LEU A 128 -13.97 -12.94 -1.65
N THR A 129 -14.29 -14.21 -1.90
CA THR A 129 -14.27 -14.80 -3.25
C THR A 129 -15.22 -14.09 -4.20
N ARG A 130 -16.30 -13.49 -3.70
CA ARG A 130 -17.22 -12.70 -4.53
C ARG A 130 -16.58 -11.44 -5.13
N ALA A 131 -15.45 -10.97 -4.59
CA ALA A 131 -14.73 -9.79 -5.07
C ALA A 131 -13.46 -10.13 -5.86
N TRP A 132 -13.29 -11.37 -6.31
CA TRP A 132 -12.07 -11.87 -6.94
C TRP A 132 -11.53 -10.98 -8.08
N LEU A 133 -12.41 -10.46 -8.94
CA LEU A 133 -12.02 -9.61 -10.06
C LEU A 133 -11.51 -8.23 -9.61
N LEU A 134 -12.13 -7.69 -8.55
CA LEU A 134 -11.63 -6.48 -7.91
C LEU A 134 -10.26 -6.72 -7.25
N ALA A 135 -10.05 -7.93 -6.70
CA ALA A 135 -8.77 -8.31 -6.11
C ALA A 135 -7.65 -8.40 -7.15
N ILE A 136 -7.94 -8.91 -8.36
CA ILE A 136 -6.99 -8.89 -9.48
C ILE A 136 -6.62 -7.45 -9.83
N ASN A 137 -7.59 -6.56 -10.01
CA ASN A 137 -7.30 -5.16 -10.30
C ASN A 137 -6.42 -4.51 -9.23
N ILE A 138 -6.75 -4.70 -7.95
CA ILE A 138 -5.95 -4.09 -6.88
C ILE A 138 -4.55 -4.71 -6.78
N ALA A 139 -4.40 -6.00 -7.11
CA ALA A 139 -3.10 -6.66 -7.19
C ALA A 139 -2.24 -6.06 -8.31
N MET A 140 -2.82 -5.77 -9.47
CA MET A 140 -2.14 -5.09 -10.56
C MET A 140 -1.60 -3.70 -10.15
N PHE A 141 -2.36 -2.93 -9.36
CA PHE A 141 -1.85 -1.68 -8.78
C PHE A 141 -0.80 -1.89 -7.70
N GLY A 142 -0.96 -2.92 -6.87
CA GLY A 142 0.07 -3.35 -5.92
C GLY A 142 1.38 -3.69 -6.61
N PHE A 143 1.33 -4.37 -7.76
CA PHE A 143 2.48 -4.67 -8.60
C PHE A 143 3.24 -3.40 -9.04
N CYS A 144 2.52 -2.43 -9.60
CA CYS A 144 3.12 -1.15 -10.00
C CYS A 144 3.81 -0.45 -8.82
N TRP A 145 3.17 -0.50 -7.65
CA TRP A 145 3.71 0.09 -6.43
C TRP A 145 4.94 -0.66 -5.90
N GLY A 146 4.95 -1.99 -6.01
CA GLY A 146 6.08 -2.83 -5.64
C GLY A 146 7.33 -2.50 -6.44
N VAL A 147 7.19 -2.36 -7.75
CA VAL A 147 8.29 -1.94 -8.64
C VAL A 147 8.73 -0.52 -8.31
N LEU A 148 7.80 0.42 -8.23
CA LEU A 148 8.11 1.83 -7.96
C LEU A 148 8.90 2.00 -6.65
N SER A 149 8.43 1.34 -5.58
CA SER A 149 9.04 1.49 -4.24
C SER A 149 10.46 0.94 -4.16
N ASN A 150 10.77 -0.12 -4.92
CA ASN A 150 12.05 -0.81 -4.81
C ASN A 150 13.08 -0.32 -5.84
N TYR A 151 12.67 0.10 -7.03
CA TYR A 151 13.58 0.38 -8.13
C TYR A 151 13.68 1.86 -8.50
N LEU A 152 12.85 2.73 -7.90
CA LEU A 152 12.83 4.18 -8.19
C LEU A 152 14.20 4.84 -8.02
N ALA A 153 14.89 4.55 -6.92
CA ALA A 153 16.18 5.18 -6.61
C ALA A 153 17.26 4.82 -7.62
N ILE A 154 17.27 3.57 -8.07
CA ILE A 154 18.25 3.07 -9.04
C ILE A 154 17.92 3.64 -10.43
N TYR A 155 16.63 3.57 -10.83
CA TYR A 155 16.17 4.16 -12.08
C TYR A 155 16.50 5.65 -12.19
N SER A 156 16.21 6.43 -11.15
CA SER A 156 16.45 7.87 -11.16
C SER A 156 17.95 8.20 -11.32
N LYS A 157 18.81 7.40 -10.70
CA LYS A 157 20.27 7.56 -10.78
C LYS A 157 20.81 7.14 -12.16
N GLU A 158 20.42 5.96 -12.64
CA GLU A 158 21.02 5.36 -13.86
C GLU A 158 20.42 5.94 -15.14
N GLU A 159 19.10 6.17 -15.18
CA GLU A 159 18.41 6.59 -16.40
C GLU A 159 18.25 8.11 -16.53
N LEU A 160 18.21 8.84 -15.41
CA LEU A 160 17.95 10.27 -15.37
C LEU A 160 19.12 11.09 -14.81
N GLY A 161 20.15 10.44 -14.25
CA GLY A 161 21.28 11.12 -13.59
C GLY A 161 20.88 11.87 -12.29
N ILE A 162 19.67 11.59 -11.74
CA ILE A 162 19.16 12.25 -10.55
C ILE A 162 19.66 11.51 -9.30
N THR A 163 20.58 12.10 -8.57
CA THR A 163 21.08 11.57 -7.29
C THR A 163 20.35 12.24 -6.13
N GLY A 164 19.86 11.43 -5.17
CA GLY A 164 19.21 11.97 -3.96
C GLY A 164 17.76 12.47 -4.14
N GLY A 165 17.17 12.36 -5.35
CA GLY A 165 15.82 12.86 -5.65
C GLY A 165 14.68 11.97 -5.15
N THR A 166 14.95 10.75 -4.69
CA THR A 166 13.93 9.75 -4.30
C THR A 166 13.07 10.22 -3.12
N GLY A 167 13.67 10.87 -2.12
CA GLY A 167 12.92 11.42 -0.99
C GLY A 167 11.92 12.49 -1.44
N THR A 168 12.34 13.41 -2.30
CA THR A 168 11.47 14.45 -2.89
C THR A 168 10.35 13.81 -3.72
N TYR A 169 10.65 12.76 -4.48
CA TYR A 169 9.65 12.02 -5.25
C TYR A 169 8.55 11.47 -4.34
N PHE A 170 8.90 10.76 -3.26
CA PHE A 170 7.91 10.22 -2.32
C PHE A 170 7.17 11.30 -1.55
N ALA A 171 7.80 12.45 -1.27
CA ALA A 171 7.12 13.59 -0.67
C ALA A 171 6.05 14.17 -1.61
N LEU A 172 6.36 14.38 -2.90
CA LEU A 172 5.42 14.83 -3.91
C LEU A 172 4.30 13.80 -4.18
N LEU A 173 4.63 12.53 -4.20
CA LEU A 173 3.66 11.44 -4.30
C LEU A 173 2.68 11.45 -3.12
N SER A 174 3.18 11.63 -1.90
CA SER A 174 2.34 11.74 -0.70
C SER A 174 1.49 13.01 -0.70
N MET A 175 1.98 14.11 -1.25
CA MET A 175 1.19 15.32 -1.49
C MET A 175 0.03 15.02 -2.46
N GLY A 176 0.27 14.28 -3.54
CA GLY A 176 -0.77 13.80 -4.45
C GLY A 176 -1.82 12.94 -3.73
N LEU A 177 -1.37 11.99 -2.91
CA LEU A 177 -2.26 11.18 -2.06
C LEU A 177 -3.13 12.04 -1.13
N PHE A 178 -2.56 13.08 -0.54
CA PHE A 178 -3.29 14.01 0.31
C PHE A 178 -4.33 14.84 -0.47
N LEU A 179 -3.92 15.44 -1.59
CA LEU A 179 -4.81 16.24 -2.43
C LEU A 179 -5.99 15.45 -2.97
N SER A 180 -5.78 14.17 -3.29
CA SER A 180 -6.86 13.27 -3.72
C SER A 180 -7.99 13.14 -2.68
N ARG A 181 -7.67 13.26 -1.37
CA ARG A 181 -8.67 13.21 -0.31
C ARG A 181 -9.61 14.40 -0.35
N LEU A 182 -9.11 15.56 -0.75
CA LEU A 182 -9.92 16.77 -0.90
C LEU A 182 -10.84 16.65 -2.12
N GLN A 183 -10.31 16.13 -3.23
CA GLN A 183 -11.06 16.00 -4.49
C GLN A 183 -12.06 14.83 -4.48
N GLY A 184 -11.61 13.63 -4.05
CA GLY A 184 -12.41 12.40 -4.10
C GLY A 184 -13.50 12.31 -3.03
N ARG A 185 -13.44 13.13 -1.97
CA ARG A 185 -14.40 13.08 -0.85
C ARG A 185 -15.85 13.17 -1.31
N LYS A 186 -16.17 14.09 -2.22
CA LYS A 186 -17.53 14.29 -2.73
C LYS A 186 -18.03 13.11 -3.54
N ALA A 187 -17.19 12.54 -4.42
CA ALA A 187 -17.56 11.37 -5.22
C ALA A 187 -17.79 10.14 -4.34
N LEU A 188 -16.92 9.91 -3.35
CA LEU A 188 -17.07 8.80 -2.39
C LEU A 188 -18.32 8.94 -1.53
N SER A 189 -18.64 10.14 -1.03
CA SER A 189 -19.85 10.39 -0.22
C SER A 189 -21.14 10.24 -1.04
N GLN A 190 -21.08 10.48 -2.36
CA GLN A 190 -22.20 10.27 -3.28
C GLN A 190 -22.32 8.82 -3.79
N GLY A 191 -21.47 7.90 -3.33
CA GLY A 191 -21.47 6.51 -3.78
C GLY A 191 -20.98 6.28 -5.23
N LYS A 192 -20.33 7.28 -5.84
CA LYS A 192 -19.78 7.20 -7.21
C LYS A 192 -18.43 6.46 -7.22
N LEU A 193 -18.43 5.23 -6.70
CA LEU A 193 -17.19 4.47 -6.47
C LEU A 193 -16.46 4.12 -7.75
N THR A 194 -17.18 3.64 -8.76
CA THR A 194 -16.60 3.26 -10.06
C THR A 194 -16.04 4.44 -10.82
N GLN A 195 -16.66 5.61 -10.71
CA GLN A 195 -16.15 6.83 -11.30
C GLN A 195 -14.86 7.27 -10.62
N ASN A 196 -14.85 7.32 -9.28
CA ASN A 196 -13.66 7.71 -8.51
C ASN A 196 -12.50 6.74 -8.74
N ALA A 197 -12.77 5.43 -8.85
CA ALA A 197 -11.77 4.43 -9.21
C ALA A 197 -11.21 4.70 -10.61
N ALA A 198 -12.07 4.93 -11.62
CA ALA A 198 -11.67 5.18 -12.99
C ALA A 198 -10.78 6.43 -13.11
N GLU A 199 -11.17 7.54 -12.47
CA GLU A 199 -10.37 8.77 -12.42
C GLU A 199 -9.00 8.51 -11.82
N GLY A 200 -8.94 7.79 -10.70
CA GLY A 200 -7.66 7.43 -10.05
C GLY A 200 -6.77 6.55 -10.91
N MET A 201 -7.36 5.55 -11.58
CA MET A 201 -6.64 4.64 -12.46
C MET A 201 -6.07 5.37 -13.68
N LEU A 202 -6.83 6.26 -14.30
CA LEU A 202 -6.37 7.06 -15.44
C LEU A 202 -5.27 8.05 -15.05
N LEU A 203 -5.39 8.71 -13.89
CA LEU A 203 -4.33 9.58 -13.36
C LEU A 203 -3.03 8.81 -13.10
N SER A 204 -3.14 7.63 -12.50
CA SER A 204 -1.99 6.75 -12.27
C SER A 204 -1.33 6.33 -13.58
N LEU A 205 -2.13 5.93 -14.58
CA LEU A 205 -1.64 5.55 -15.91
C LEU A 205 -0.88 6.69 -16.59
N VAL A 206 -1.49 7.88 -16.64
CA VAL A 206 -0.83 9.08 -17.20
C VAL A 206 0.47 9.38 -16.46
N GLY A 207 0.47 9.26 -15.13
CA GLY A 207 1.67 9.43 -14.30
C GLY A 207 2.78 8.46 -14.68
N PHE A 208 2.49 7.16 -14.82
CA PHE A 208 3.50 6.16 -15.20
C PHE A 208 3.97 6.33 -16.64
N ILE A 209 3.09 6.72 -17.59
CA ILE A 209 3.50 7.00 -18.97
C ILE A 209 4.45 8.21 -19.01
N ILE A 210 4.12 9.31 -18.32
CA ILE A 210 5.00 10.49 -18.25
C ILE A 210 6.34 10.12 -17.61
N PHE A 211 6.31 9.31 -16.53
CA PHE A 211 7.50 8.88 -15.82
C PHE A 211 8.50 8.16 -16.73
N VAL A 212 8.03 7.25 -17.58
CA VAL A 212 8.91 6.41 -18.37
C VAL A 212 9.20 6.99 -19.76
N ALA A 213 8.26 7.71 -20.38
CA ALA A 213 8.39 8.24 -21.73
C ALA A 213 9.19 9.55 -21.79
N VAL A 214 9.15 10.36 -20.72
CA VAL A 214 9.77 11.69 -20.71
C VAL A 214 10.97 11.71 -19.75
N LYS A 215 12.17 11.49 -20.29
CA LYS A 215 13.43 11.48 -19.51
C LYS A 215 13.86 12.91 -19.15
N HIS A 216 13.11 13.57 -18.27
CA HIS A 216 13.37 14.92 -17.80
C HIS A 216 13.03 15.06 -16.30
N PRO A 217 13.83 15.77 -15.48
CA PRO A 217 13.57 15.93 -14.05
C PRO A 217 12.18 16.47 -13.72
N VAL A 218 11.65 17.41 -14.49
CA VAL A 218 10.29 17.94 -14.26
C VAL A 218 9.24 16.87 -14.45
N ALA A 219 9.35 16.03 -15.48
CA ALA A 219 8.45 14.92 -15.74
C ALA A 219 8.53 13.86 -14.63
N TYR A 220 9.74 13.57 -14.15
CA TYR A 220 9.97 12.69 -13.01
C TYR A 220 9.18 13.15 -11.78
N TYR A 221 9.32 14.41 -11.36
CA TYR A 221 8.61 14.91 -10.19
C TYR A 221 7.10 15.13 -10.42
N LEU A 222 6.69 15.53 -11.63
CA LEU A 222 5.27 15.65 -11.97
C LEU A 222 4.55 14.30 -11.92
N SER A 223 5.21 13.25 -12.40
CA SER A 223 4.66 11.89 -12.35
C SER A 223 4.37 11.43 -10.92
N ALA A 224 5.21 11.81 -9.94
CA ALA A 224 4.98 11.51 -8.54
C ALA A 224 3.63 12.07 -8.04
N CYS A 225 3.35 13.33 -8.36
CA CYS A 225 2.06 13.96 -8.00
C CYS A 225 0.89 13.23 -8.65
N LEU A 226 0.99 12.88 -9.94
CA LEU A 226 -0.08 12.22 -10.69
C LEU A 226 -0.32 10.80 -10.19
N ILE A 227 0.73 10.02 -9.95
CA ILE A 227 0.64 8.67 -9.40
C ILE A 227 0.05 8.73 -7.98
N GLY A 228 0.48 9.69 -7.18
CA GLY A 228 -0.06 9.92 -5.84
C GLY A 228 -1.54 10.27 -5.86
N LEU A 229 -1.96 11.24 -6.68
CA LEU A 229 -3.36 11.58 -6.90
C LEU A 229 -4.17 10.35 -7.33
N GLY A 230 -3.68 9.61 -8.31
CA GLY A 230 -4.32 8.41 -8.82
C GLY A 230 -4.56 7.37 -7.74
N ASN A 231 -3.51 7.00 -7.00
CA ASN A 231 -3.61 6.00 -5.92
C ASN A 231 -4.51 6.48 -4.78
N GLY A 232 -4.51 7.77 -4.48
CA GLY A 232 -5.36 8.34 -3.45
C GLY A 232 -6.85 8.31 -3.81
N HIS A 233 -7.23 8.34 -5.08
CA HIS A 233 -8.60 8.14 -5.55
C HIS A 233 -8.97 6.65 -5.61
N LEU A 234 -8.13 5.82 -6.23
CA LEU A 234 -8.48 4.43 -6.51
C LEU A 234 -8.57 3.56 -5.25
N TYR A 235 -7.63 3.65 -4.32
CA TYR A 235 -7.58 2.74 -3.18
C TYR A 235 -8.83 2.83 -2.27
N PRO A 236 -9.31 4.03 -1.85
CA PRO A 236 -10.55 4.13 -1.09
C PRO A 236 -11.78 3.71 -1.89
N ALA A 237 -11.80 3.94 -3.19
CA ALA A 237 -12.90 3.50 -4.04
C ALA A 237 -12.98 1.97 -4.08
N PHE A 238 -11.84 1.29 -4.30
CA PHE A 238 -11.79 -0.17 -4.26
C PHE A 238 -12.14 -0.72 -2.88
N LEU A 239 -11.65 -0.13 -1.78
CA LEU A 239 -12.00 -0.55 -0.43
C LEU A 239 -13.52 -0.50 -0.22
N ASN A 240 -14.16 0.60 -0.62
CA ASN A 240 -15.61 0.72 -0.54
C ASN A 240 -16.33 -0.28 -1.48
N MET A 241 -15.79 -0.55 -2.67
CA MET A 241 -16.35 -1.56 -3.58
C MET A 241 -16.30 -2.97 -2.95
N PHE A 242 -15.19 -3.34 -2.30
CA PHE A 242 -15.09 -4.62 -1.55
C PHE A 242 -16.12 -4.69 -0.42
N ILE A 243 -16.26 -3.61 0.36
CA ILE A 243 -17.23 -3.54 1.47
C ILE A 243 -18.67 -3.65 0.95
N ASN A 244 -18.98 -3.02 -0.20
CA ASN A 244 -20.33 -3.05 -0.78
C ASN A 244 -20.70 -4.39 -1.43
N VAL A 245 -19.74 -5.20 -1.82
CA VAL A 245 -19.97 -6.58 -2.31
C VAL A 245 -20.11 -7.56 -1.14
N ALA A 246 -19.49 -7.26 0.01
CA ALA A 246 -19.50 -8.11 1.19
C ALA A 246 -20.84 -8.09 1.93
N ARG A 247 -21.18 -9.18 2.63
CA ARG A 247 -22.24 -9.18 3.63
C ARG A 247 -21.80 -8.38 4.86
N HIS A 248 -22.76 -7.98 5.69
CA HIS A 248 -22.46 -7.19 6.89
C HIS A 248 -21.47 -7.88 7.85
N ASP A 249 -21.59 -9.20 7.96
CA ASP A 249 -20.71 -10.08 8.76
C ASP A 249 -19.34 -10.31 8.12
N GLN A 250 -19.17 -10.02 6.81
CA GLN A 250 -17.94 -10.21 6.03
C GLN A 250 -17.11 -8.94 5.81
N ARG A 251 -17.42 -7.83 6.46
CA ARG A 251 -16.68 -6.56 6.26
C ARG A 251 -15.20 -6.66 6.63
N GLY A 252 -14.87 -7.42 7.69
CA GLY A 252 -13.49 -7.71 8.05
C GLY A 252 -12.75 -8.49 6.96
N THR A 253 -13.41 -9.51 6.40
CA THR A 253 -12.88 -10.29 5.28
C THR A 253 -12.70 -9.44 4.03
N ALA A 254 -13.62 -8.50 3.75
CA ALA A 254 -13.47 -7.56 2.64
C ALA A 254 -12.21 -6.71 2.78
N ASN A 255 -11.97 -6.17 3.99
CA ASN A 255 -10.77 -5.39 4.27
C ASN A 255 -9.48 -6.22 4.17
N SER A 256 -9.47 -7.44 4.70
CA SER A 256 -8.29 -8.32 4.54
C SER A 256 -8.07 -8.73 3.09
N SER A 257 -9.12 -8.93 2.31
CA SER A 257 -9.01 -9.34 0.90
C SER A 257 -8.39 -8.27 0.00
N ILE A 258 -8.73 -6.99 0.21
CA ILE A 258 -8.08 -5.91 -0.54
C ILE A 258 -6.60 -5.79 -0.17
N LEU A 259 -6.25 -5.93 1.12
CA LEU A 259 -4.86 -5.93 1.57
C LEU A 259 -4.10 -7.11 0.98
N THR A 260 -4.66 -8.31 1.02
CA THR A 260 -4.05 -9.52 0.42
C THR A 260 -3.82 -9.34 -1.08
N GLY A 261 -4.82 -8.82 -1.81
CA GLY A 261 -4.67 -8.53 -3.24
C GLY A 261 -3.53 -7.55 -3.51
N TRP A 262 -3.50 -6.43 -2.77
CA TRP A 262 -2.45 -5.43 -2.87
C TRP A 262 -1.07 -6.01 -2.58
N ASP A 263 -0.91 -6.72 -1.45
CA ASP A 263 0.38 -7.25 -1.00
C ASP A 263 0.91 -8.35 -1.91
N LEU A 264 0.04 -9.22 -2.44
CA LEU A 264 0.43 -10.21 -3.44
C LEU A 264 0.94 -9.53 -4.71
N GLY A 265 0.24 -8.53 -5.22
CA GLY A 265 0.68 -7.75 -6.36
C GLY A 265 2.01 -7.07 -6.09
N PHE A 266 2.15 -6.42 -4.93
CA PHE A 266 3.39 -5.77 -4.48
C PHE A 266 4.57 -6.74 -4.48
N GLY A 267 4.41 -7.92 -3.87
CA GLY A 267 5.46 -8.95 -3.81
C GLY A 267 5.85 -9.47 -5.20
N ILE A 268 4.87 -9.73 -6.07
CA ILE A 268 5.12 -10.14 -7.46
C ILE A 268 5.86 -9.02 -8.22
N GLY A 269 5.46 -7.76 -8.04
CA GLY A 269 6.12 -6.60 -8.64
C GLY A 269 7.58 -6.47 -8.22
N CYS A 270 7.87 -6.66 -6.92
CA CYS A 270 9.25 -6.66 -6.43
C CYS A 270 10.10 -7.74 -7.11
N LEU A 271 9.58 -8.96 -7.23
CA LEU A 271 10.32 -10.08 -7.81
C LEU A 271 10.51 -9.92 -9.31
N LEU A 272 9.41 -9.72 -10.06
CA LEU A 272 9.48 -9.61 -11.52
C LEU A 272 10.19 -8.32 -11.96
N GLY A 273 10.06 -7.23 -11.18
CA GLY A 273 10.80 -6.00 -11.43
C GLY A 273 12.31 -6.22 -11.45
N GLY A 274 12.85 -7.03 -10.52
CA GLY A 274 14.28 -7.40 -10.50
C GLY A 274 14.68 -8.25 -11.69
N VAL A 275 13.90 -9.28 -12.03
CA VAL A 275 14.15 -10.15 -13.17
C VAL A 275 14.16 -9.35 -14.48
N VAL A 276 13.20 -8.45 -14.66
CA VAL A 276 13.14 -7.62 -15.88
C VAL A 276 14.27 -6.59 -15.89
N ALA A 277 14.65 -6.03 -14.72
CA ALA A 277 15.79 -5.12 -14.63
C ALA A 277 17.11 -5.78 -15.06
N GLU A 278 17.31 -7.04 -14.69
CA GLU A 278 18.51 -7.79 -15.08
C GLU A 278 18.62 -8.00 -16.60
N HIS A 279 17.50 -8.25 -17.29
CA HIS A 279 17.52 -8.58 -18.73
C HIS A 279 17.29 -7.37 -19.66
N PHE A 280 16.49 -6.40 -19.22
CA PHE A 280 16.02 -5.26 -20.02
C PHE A 280 16.36 -3.89 -19.42
N GLY A 281 17.10 -3.86 -18.30
CA GLY A 281 17.43 -2.64 -17.57
C GLY A 281 16.23 -2.02 -16.85
N TYR A 282 16.49 -0.98 -16.06
CA TYR A 282 15.44 -0.31 -15.27
C TYR A 282 14.43 0.45 -16.13
N ASN A 283 14.84 0.93 -17.29
CA ASN A 283 13.89 1.54 -18.24
C ASN A 283 12.86 0.51 -18.74
N GLY A 284 13.29 -0.71 -19.08
CA GLY A 284 12.41 -1.82 -19.44
C GLY A 284 11.46 -2.20 -18.30
N THR A 285 11.97 -2.21 -17.06
CA THR A 285 11.17 -2.47 -15.87
C THR A 285 10.03 -1.47 -15.71
N PHE A 286 10.27 -0.18 -15.91
CA PHE A 286 9.22 0.83 -15.77
C PHE A 286 8.29 0.90 -16.98
N TRP A 287 8.74 0.50 -18.18
CA TRP A 287 7.82 0.26 -19.31
C TRP A 287 6.87 -0.91 -19.02
N MET A 288 7.35 -1.99 -18.40
CA MET A 288 6.50 -3.09 -17.94
C MET A 288 5.43 -2.58 -16.98
N VAL A 289 5.79 -1.70 -16.03
CA VAL A 289 4.82 -1.08 -15.09
C VAL A 289 3.77 -0.26 -15.84
N ALA A 290 4.16 0.55 -16.82
CA ALA A 290 3.20 1.36 -17.58
C ALA A 290 2.23 0.48 -18.40
N ILE A 291 2.73 -0.59 -19.02
CA ILE A 291 1.93 -1.57 -19.77
C ILE A 291 0.97 -2.32 -18.83
N GLU A 292 1.46 -2.76 -17.68
CA GLU A 292 0.67 -3.47 -16.69
C GLU A 292 -0.43 -2.56 -16.08
N ASN A 293 -0.10 -1.30 -15.79
CA ASN A 293 -1.09 -0.32 -15.34
C ASN A 293 -2.16 -0.08 -16.41
N ALA A 294 -1.77 0.03 -17.69
CA ALA A 294 -2.72 0.14 -18.81
C ALA A 294 -3.63 -1.11 -18.91
N ALA A 295 -3.06 -2.31 -18.75
CA ALA A 295 -3.84 -3.55 -18.75
C ALA A 295 -4.84 -3.58 -17.58
N SER A 296 -4.48 -3.07 -16.40
CA SER A 296 -5.37 -2.93 -15.26
C SER A 296 -6.53 -1.98 -15.54
N VAL A 297 -6.25 -0.83 -16.18
CA VAL A 297 -7.29 0.12 -16.61
C VAL A 297 -8.25 -0.55 -17.60
N LEU A 298 -7.71 -1.23 -18.61
CA LEU A 298 -8.53 -1.96 -19.59
C LEU A 298 -9.41 -3.03 -18.92
N LEU A 299 -8.85 -3.82 -18.03
CA LEU A 299 -9.59 -4.84 -17.27
C LEU A 299 -10.73 -4.20 -16.45
N PHE A 300 -10.47 -3.05 -15.84
CA PHE A 300 -11.48 -2.34 -15.06
C PHE A 300 -12.67 -1.95 -15.92
N PHE A 301 -12.45 -1.29 -17.05
CA PHE A 301 -13.51 -0.84 -17.93
C PHE A 301 -14.22 -1.99 -18.66
N ALA A 302 -13.47 -3.02 -19.06
CA ALA A 302 -14.03 -4.16 -19.78
C ALA A 302 -14.86 -5.08 -18.89
N ALA A 303 -14.45 -5.28 -17.63
CA ALA A 303 -15.03 -6.31 -16.80
C ALA A 303 -15.34 -5.88 -15.36
N SER A 304 -14.36 -5.31 -14.62
CA SER A 304 -14.48 -5.13 -13.17
C SER A 304 -15.57 -4.14 -12.77
N LYS A 305 -15.78 -3.09 -13.55
CA LYS A 305 -16.84 -2.11 -13.34
C LYS A 305 -18.22 -2.77 -13.38
N GLN A 306 -18.51 -3.51 -14.46
CA GLN A 306 -19.80 -4.21 -14.63
C GLN A 306 -19.97 -5.34 -13.59
N PHE A 307 -18.87 -6.03 -13.29
CA PHE A 307 -18.85 -7.06 -12.25
C PHE A 307 -19.24 -6.51 -10.88
N PHE A 308 -18.72 -5.34 -10.50
CA PHE A 308 -19.10 -4.66 -9.27
C PHE A 308 -20.56 -4.21 -9.29
N GLU A 309 -21.00 -3.51 -10.35
CA GLU A 309 -22.36 -2.98 -10.45
C GLU A 309 -23.43 -4.08 -10.36
N LYS A 310 -23.15 -5.29 -10.88
CA LYS A 310 -24.05 -6.45 -10.76
C LYS A 310 -24.06 -7.11 -9.36
N ARG A 311 -23.06 -6.86 -8.54
CA ARG A 311 -22.87 -7.54 -7.24
C ARG A 311 -22.92 -6.65 -6.04
N ARG A 312 -22.92 -5.32 -6.24
CA ARG A 312 -23.11 -4.38 -5.14
C ARG A 312 -24.45 -4.65 -4.45
N ARG A 313 -24.43 -4.54 -3.13
CA ARG A 313 -25.64 -4.63 -2.30
C ARG A 313 -26.13 -3.21 -2.04
N GLU A 314 -27.42 -3.05 -2.04
CA GLU A 314 -28.09 -1.79 -1.73
C GLU A 314 -27.89 -1.42 -0.25
#